data_7e7b7d0824feacb9ea41df2299d5fa7a
#
_entry.id   7e7b7d0824feacb9ea41df2299d5fa7a
#
_cell.length_a   1.000
_cell.length_b   1.000
_cell.length_c   1.000
_cell.angle_alpha   90.00
_cell.angle_beta   90.00
_cell.angle_gamma   90.00
#
_symmetry.space_group_name_H-M   'P 1'
#
loop_
_entity.id
_entity.type
_entity.pdbx_description
1 polymer ?
#
loop_
_entity_poly.entity_id
_entity_poly.type
_entity_poly.pdbx_seq_one_letter_code
_entity_poly.pdbx_strand_id
1 'polypeptide(L)'
;MAYGDFVVMRNLNFTINREDIFIIMGGSGCGKSTLMRHMIGLKTPAKGKVLYGDVSFWDADSEEKERLMRRFGILYQSGALWSSMTLAENVALPLRQYTNMNEQEIGAQVSLKLSLVGLSGFEGFYPSEISGGMQKRAGLARAMALDPEVLFFDEPSAGLDPVSAKRLDDLILQLRDSLGATVVVVTHELASIFAIGNNSVFLDPETRTMLAVGDPNLLLKENHDPKIQNFLRRGAAEKP
;
A
#
# COMPACT_ATOMS: atom_id res chain seq x y z
N MET A 1 -5.33 13.79 12.78
CA MET A 1 -4.31 12.83 13.24
C MET A 1 -3.40 13.52 14.25
N ALA A 2 -3.14 12.94 15.42
CA ALA A 2 -2.31 13.55 16.46
C ALA A 2 -1.54 12.49 17.29
N TYR A 3 -0.47 12.94 17.96
CA TYR A 3 0.28 12.21 18.98
C TYR A 3 0.28 13.09 20.25
N GLY A 4 -0.59 12.78 21.23
CA GLY A 4 -0.85 13.68 22.34
C GLY A 4 -1.34 15.02 21.82
N ASP A 5 -0.69 16.11 22.25
CA ASP A 5 -1.02 17.47 21.82
C ASP A 5 -0.43 17.86 20.44
N PHE A 6 0.46 17.01 19.88
CA PHE A 6 1.06 17.29 18.59
C PHE A 6 0.15 16.87 17.44
N VAL A 7 -0.41 17.85 16.73
CA VAL A 7 -1.23 17.62 15.53
C VAL A 7 -0.32 17.38 14.33
N VAL A 8 -0.39 16.16 13.77
CA VAL A 8 0.34 15.78 12.54
C VAL A 8 -0.38 16.33 11.32
N MET A 9 -1.69 16.02 11.20
CA MET A 9 -2.55 16.46 10.10
C MET A 9 -3.97 16.72 10.59
N ARG A 10 -4.67 17.64 9.95
CA ARG A 10 -6.06 18.01 10.21
C ARG A 10 -6.84 18.21 8.91
N ASN A 11 -8.16 18.18 9.02
CA ASN A 11 -9.08 18.48 7.90
C ASN A 11 -8.79 17.64 6.63
N LEU A 12 -8.48 16.36 6.83
CA LEU A 12 -8.34 15.42 5.72
C LEU A 12 -9.75 14.94 5.33
N ASN A 13 -10.15 15.18 4.09
CA ASN A 13 -11.44 14.74 3.56
C ASN A 13 -11.27 14.35 2.09
N PHE A 14 -11.21 13.05 1.82
CA PHE A 14 -11.06 12.50 0.47
C PHE A 14 -11.72 11.12 0.42
N THR A 15 -12.01 10.68 -0.80
CA THR A 15 -12.58 9.35 -1.08
C THR A 15 -11.64 8.58 -1.98
N ILE A 16 -11.51 7.29 -1.70
CA ILE A 16 -10.83 6.31 -2.55
C ILE A 16 -11.93 5.46 -3.17
N ASN A 17 -11.98 5.41 -4.49
CA ASN A 17 -12.97 4.61 -5.19
C ASN A 17 -12.48 3.16 -5.35
N ARG A 18 -13.40 2.25 -5.63
CA ARG A 18 -13.02 0.87 -6.00
C ARG A 18 -12.13 0.90 -7.24
N GLU A 19 -11.14 0.01 -7.28
CA GLU A 19 -10.19 -0.12 -8.39
C GLU A 19 -9.27 1.10 -8.61
N ASP A 20 -9.30 2.10 -7.70
CA ASP A 20 -8.28 3.15 -7.69
C ASP A 20 -6.90 2.54 -7.34
N ILE A 21 -5.86 3.06 -7.98
CA ILE A 21 -4.51 3.08 -7.41
C ILE A 21 -4.32 4.46 -6.82
N PHE A 22 -4.67 4.58 -5.55
CA PHE A 22 -4.69 5.84 -4.83
C PHE A 22 -3.33 6.15 -4.19
N ILE A 23 -2.72 7.26 -4.57
CA ILE A 23 -1.41 7.67 -4.08
C ILE A 23 -1.54 8.64 -2.91
N ILE A 24 -0.95 8.31 -1.77
CA ILE A 24 -0.74 9.26 -0.66
C ILE A 24 0.66 9.84 -0.84
N MET A 25 0.75 11.08 -1.32
CA MET A 25 2.02 11.74 -1.63
C MET A 25 2.25 13.00 -0.79
N GLY A 26 3.49 13.49 -0.79
CA GLY A 26 3.91 14.69 -0.05
C GLY A 26 5.32 14.55 0.48
N GLY A 27 5.85 15.63 1.03
CA GLY A 27 7.22 15.68 1.55
C GLY A 27 7.51 14.69 2.68
N SER A 28 8.80 14.50 3.00
CA SER A 28 9.19 13.66 4.14
C SER A 28 8.58 14.20 5.44
N GLY A 29 8.14 13.29 6.31
CA GLY A 29 7.58 13.65 7.61
C GLY A 29 6.16 14.26 7.59
N CYS A 30 5.51 14.41 6.42
CA CYS A 30 4.14 14.97 6.34
C CYS A 30 3.04 14.04 6.89
N GLY A 31 3.35 12.85 7.37
CA GLY A 31 2.38 11.96 8.01
C GLY A 31 1.73 10.92 7.10
N LYS A 32 2.27 10.62 5.91
CA LYS A 32 1.77 9.59 4.98
C LYS A 32 1.56 8.22 5.64
N SER A 33 2.61 7.65 6.19
CA SER A 33 2.53 6.35 6.89
C SER A 33 1.65 6.43 8.15
N THR A 34 1.55 7.59 8.81
CA THR A 34 0.62 7.79 9.92
C THR A 34 -0.83 7.75 9.43
N LEU A 35 -1.13 8.39 8.30
CA LEU A 35 -2.46 8.32 7.68
C LEU A 35 -2.82 6.87 7.34
N MET A 36 -1.93 6.15 6.68
CA MET A 36 -2.14 4.74 6.37
C MET A 36 -2.39 3.90 7.63
N ARG A 37 -1.64 4.13 8.73
CA ARG A 37 -1.88 3.43 10.01
C ARG A 37 -3.26 3.68 10.60
N HIS A 38 -3.85 4.86 10.39
CA HIS A 38 -5.25 5.12 10.78
C HIS A 38 -6.22 4.34 9.90
N MET A 39 -5.93 4.21 8.61
CA MET A 39 -6.77 3.48 7.65
C MET A 39 -6.76 1.98 7.92
N ILE A 40 -5.60 1.38 8.19
CA ILE A 40 -5.47 -0.08 8.41
C ILE A 40 -5.77 -0.53 9.86
N GLY A 41 -6.27 0.34 10.71
CA GLY A 41 -6.67 -0.03 12.07
C GLY A 41 -5.56 -0.06 13.12
N LEU A 42 -4.35 0.40 12.80
CA LEU A 42 -3.22 0.40 13.75
C LEU A 42 -3.18 1.60 14.68
N LYS A 43 -3.91 2.66 14.35
CA LYS A 43 -3.93 3.88 15.16
C LYS A 43 -5.26 4.61 15.06
N THR A 44 -5.90 4.82 16.21
CA THR A 44 -7.16 5.58 16.29
C THR A 44 -6.94 7.06 15.95
N PRO A 45 -7.74 7.66 15.06
CA PRO A 45 -7.68 9.10 14.79
C PRO A 45 -8.14 9.89 16.04
N ALA A 46 -7.49 11.02 16.31
CA ALA A 46 -7.88 11.89 17.41
C ALA A 46 -9.28 12.51 17.20
N LYS A 47 -9.65 12.77 15.94
CA LYS A 47 -10.97 13.22 15.49
C LYS A 47 -11.21 12.75 14.06
N GLY A 48 -12.50 12.67 13.69
CA GLY A 48 -12.91 12.23 12.34
C GLY A 48 -13.10 10.72 12.26
N LYS A 49 -13.39 10.23 11.06
CA LYS A 49 -13.76 8.84 10.78
C LYS A 49 -12.97 8.30 9.59
N VAL A 50 -12.76 7.00 9.58
CA VAL A 50 -12.33 6.23 8.41
C VAL A 50 -13.49 5.31 8.05
N LEU A 51 -14.01 5.47 6.84
CA LEU A 51 -15.18 4.72 6.36
C LEU A 51 -14.76 3.68 5.32
N TYR A 52 -15.31 2.49 5.43
CA TYR A 52 -15.26 1.42 4.43
C TYR A 52 -16.69 1.12 3.97
N GLY A 53 -17.08 1.70 2.83
CA GLY A 53 -18.48 1.85 2.47
C GLY A 53 -19.20 2.68 3.53
N ASP A 54 -20.28 2.15 4.09
CA ASP A 54 -21.06 2.82 5.13
C ASP A 54 -20.57 2.54 6.57
N VAL A 55 -19.54 1.67 6.72
CA VAL A 55 -19.04 1.26 8.03
C VAL A 55 -17.94 2.20 8.52
N SER A 56 -18.15 2.84 9.66
CA SER A 56 -17.12 3.60 10.37
C SER A 56 -16.19 2.63 11.11
N PHE A 57 -14.98 2.45 10.62
CA PHE A 57 -14.02 1.46 11.15
C PHE A 57 -13.80 1.61 12.65
N TRP A 58 -13.62 2.84 13.14
CA TRP A 58 -13.27 3.07 14.53
C TRP A 58 -14.46 3.02 15.49
N ASP A 59 -15.68 3.20 14.98
CA ASP A 59 -16.94 3.10 15.75
C ASP A 59 -17.49 1.65 15.74
N ALA A 60 -17.02 0.79 14.84
CA ALA A 60 -17.43 -0.61 14.71
C ALA A 60 -17.01 -1.45 15.94
N ASP A 61 -17.72 -2.53 16.21
CA ASP A 61 -17.35 -3.51 17.22
C ASP A 61 -16.12 -4.33 16.81
N SER A 62 -15.67 -5.22 17.68
CA SER A 62 -14.45 -6.02 17.43
C SER A 62 -14.62 -7.01 16.30
N GLU A 63 -15.80 -7.60 16.13
CA GLU A 63 -16.09 -8.59 15.09
C GLU A 63 -16.13 -7.93 13.71
N GLU A 64 -16.79 -6.78 13.59
CA GLU A 64 -16.84 -6.00 12.37
C GLU A 64 -15.45 -5.48 11.96
N LYS A 65 -14.65 -5.00 12.95
CA LYS A 65 -13.26 -4.59 12.70
C LYS A 65 -12.41 -5.73 12.16
N GLU A 66 -12.51 -6.92 12.77
CA GLU A 66 -11.79 -8.10 12.31
C GLU A 66 -12.21 -8.50 10.91
N ARG A 67 -13.53 -8.48 10.61
CA ARG A 67 -14.06 -8.74 9.27
C ARG A 67 -13.52 -7.77 8.23
N LEU A 68 -13.46 -6.49 8.56
CA LEU A 68 -12.87 -5.47 7.67
C LEU A 68 -11.37 -5.70 7.47
N MET A 69 -10.61 -5.97 8.55
CA MET A 69 -9.16 -6.18 8.45
C MET A 69 -8.78 -7.41 7.61
N ARG A 70 -9.60 -8.45 7.58
CA ARG A 70 -9.39 -9.62 6.69
C ARG A 70 -9.50 -9.27 5.20
N ARG A 71 -10.13 -8.14 4.87
CA ARG A 71 -10.24 -7.61 3.50
C ARG A 71 -9.04 -6.73 3.12
N PHE A 72 -8.05 -6.57 4.02
CA PHE A 72 -6.86 -5.76 3.80
C PHE A 72 -5.64 -6.64 3.57
N GLY A 73 -4.86 -6.31 2.55
CA GLY A 73 -3.50 -6.81 2.38
C GLY A 73 -2.51 -5.68 2.62
N ILE A 74 -1.44 -5.93 3.38
CA ILE A 74 -0.50 -4.88 3.76
C ILE A 74 0.93 -5.29 3.36
N LEU A 75 1.57 -4.43 2.55
CA LEU A 75 2.99 -4.52 2.23
C LEU A 75 3.73 -3.35 2.89
N TYR A 76 4.54 -3.65 3.87
CA TYR A 76 5.42 -2.68 4.51
C TYR A 76 6.72 -2.47 3.71
N GLN A 77 7.39 -1.37 3.93
CA GLN A 77 8.59 -0.93 3.22
C GLN A 77 9.69 -2.01 3.08
N SER A 78 9.92 -2.82 4.12
CA SER A 78 10.90 -3.92 4.11
C SER A 78 10.33 -5.29 3.71
N GLY A 79 9.06 -5.35 3.23
CA GLY A 79 8.35 -6.61 3.02
C GLY A 79 7.86 -7.27 4.31
N ALA A 80 8.50 -7.00 5.44
CA ALA A 80 8.17 -7.50 6.79
C ALA A 80 7.97 -9.02 6.87
N LEU A 81 8.76 -9.79 6.10
CA LEU A 81 8.75 -11.25 6.17
C LEU A 81 9.36 -11.75 7.48
N TRP A 82 8.82 -12.84 8.00
CA TRP A 82 9.42 -13.56 9.11
C TRP A 82 10.71 -14.24 8.64
N SER A 83 11.85 -13.82 9.17
CA SER A 83 13.18 -14.31 8.75
C SER A 83 13.44 -15.78 9.05
N SER A 84 12.74 -16.33 10.04
CA SER A 84 12.81 -17.74 10.45
C SER A 84 11.87 -18.66 9.66
N MET A 85 11.11 -18.11 8.72
CA MET A 85 10.16 -18.85 7.89
C MET A 85 10.58 -18.78 6.43
N THR A 86 10.36 -19.85 5.68
CA THR A 86 10.49 -19.87 4.23
C THR A 86 9.48 -18.93 3.56
N LEU A 87 9.63 -18.67 2.27
CA LEU A 87 8.64 -17.87 1.54
C LEU A 87 7.28 -18.53 1.53
N ALA A 88 7.22 -19.85 1.36
CA ALA A 88 5.97 -20.60 1.44
C ALA A 88 5.30 -20.45 2.80
N GLU A 89 6.05 -20.61 3.89
CA GLU A 89 5.53 -20.46 5.25
C GLU A 89 5.03 -19.05 5.53
N ASN A 90 5.75 -18.01 5.06
CA ASN A 90 5.31 -16.63 5.17
C ASN A 90 3.97 -16.38 4.48
N VAL A 91 3.77 -16.91 3.26
CA VAL A 91 2.52 -16.75 2.51
C VAL A 91 1.40 -17.63 3.09
N ALA A 92 1.73 -18.82 3.61
CA ALA A 92 0.77 -19.72 4.24
C ALA A 92 0.20 -19.19 5.57
N LEU A 93 0.96 -18.34 6.29
CA LEU A 93 0.59 -17.89 7.62
C LEU A 93 -0.82 -17.31 7.73
N PRO A 94 -1.23 -16.32 6.93
CA PRO A 94 -2.60 -15.80 6.99
C PRO A 94 -3.65 -16.83 6.57
N LEU A 95 -3.35 -17.75 5.64
CA LEU A 95 -4.27 -18.80 5.23
C LEU A 95 -4.55 -19.77 6.38
N ARG A 96 -3.51 -20.24 7.08
CA ARG A 96 -3.65 -21.10 8.25
C ARG A 96 -4.43 -20.44 9.38
N GLN A 97 -4.28 -19.15 9.56
CA GLN A 97 -4.89 -18.43 10.67
C GLN A 97 -6.36 -18.07 10.42
N TYR A 98 -6.73 -17.76 9.18
CA TYR A 98 -8.00 -17.13 8.87
C TYR A 98 -8.90 -17.94 7.93
N THR A 99 -8.48 -19.16 7.52
CA THR A 99 -9.28 -20.04 6.68
C THR A 99 -9.40 -21.45 7.28
N ASN A 100 -10.33 -22.25 6.76
CA ASN A 100 -10.48 -23.66 7.11
C ASN A 100 -9.82 -24.57 6.05
N MET A 101 -8.92 -24.06 5.22
CA MET A 101 -8.21 -24.81 4.19
C MET A 101 -7.32 -25.89 4.81
N ASN A 102 -7.29 -27.06 4.20
CA ASN A 102 -6.30 -28.09 4.56
C ASN A 102 -4.91 -27.75 3.98
N GLU A 103 -3.85 -28.46 4.42
CA GLU A 103 -2.47 -28.17 4.01
C GLU A 103 -2.23 -28.31 2.49
N GLN A 104 -2.96 -29.18 1.81
CA GLN A 104 -2.87 -29.32 0.36
C GLN A 104 -3.47 -28.11 -0.37
N GLU A 105 -4.61 -27.62 0.09
CA GLU A 105 -5.26 -26.41 -0.41
C GLU A 105 -4.40 -25.17 -0.15
N ILE A 106 -3.83 -25.05 1.06
CA ILE A 106 -2.90 -23.99 1.42
C ILE A 106 -1.67 -24.03 0.50
N GLY A 107 -1.07 -25.20 0.29
CA GLY A 107 0.07 -25.37 -0.60
C GLY A 107 -0.23 -24.90 -2.04
N ALA A 108 -1.41 -25.24 -2.57
CA ALA A 108 -1.84 -24.80 -3.89
C ALA A 108 -2.00 -23.27 -3.96
N GLN A 109 -2.61 -22.64 -2.95
CA GLN A 109 -2.74 -21.18 -2.87
C GLN A 109 -1.38 -20.49 -2.75
N VAL A 110 -0.49 -21.00 -1.91
CA VAL A 110 0.87 -20.49 -1.75
C VAL A 110 1.62 -20.48 -3.08
N SER A 111 1.62 -21.62 -3.80
CA SER A 111 2.26 -21.74 -5.11
C SER A 111 1.67 -20.75 -6.12
N LEU A 112 0.35 -20.59 -6.13
CA LEU A 112 -0.34 -19.62 -6.98
C LEU A 112 0.11 -18.19 -6.65
N LYS A 113 0.08 -17.78 -5.36
CA LYS A 113 0.46 -16.41 -4.96
C LYS A 113 1.93 -16.10 -5.24
N LEU A 114 2.83 -17.06 -5.02
CA LEU A 114 4.25 -16.90 -5.37
C LEU A 114 4.47 -16.84 -6.89
N SER A 115 3.70 -17.60 -7.66
CA SER A 115 3.78 -17.55 -9.14
C SER A 115 3.32 -16.19 -9.67
N LEU A 116 2.25 -15.60 -9.13
CA LEU A 116 1.74 -14.28 -9.52
C LEU A 116 2.78 -13.17 -9.34
N VAL A 117 3.67 -13.30 -8.37
CA VAL A 117 4.76 -12.33 -8.14
C VAL A 117 6.10 -12.76 -8.79
N GLY A 118 6.09 -13.80 -9.63
CA GLY A 118 7.27 -14.31 -10.34
C GLY A 118 8.30 -14.93 -9.40
N LEU A 119 7.85 -15.69 -8.40
CA LEU A 119 8.68 -16.40 -7.42
C LEU A 119 8.39 -17.92 -7.40
N SER A 120 7.93 -18.49 -8.53
CA SER A 120 7.82 -19.94 -8.68
C SER A 120 9.18 -20.61 -8.52
N GLY A 121 9.25 -21.69 -7.73
CA GLY A 121 10.49 -22.41 -7.43
C GLY A 121 11.30 -21.82 -6.27
N PHE A 122 10.84 -20.72 -5.66
CA PHE A 122 11.48 -20.11 -4.50
C PHE A 122 10.75 -20.39 -3.17
N GLU A 123 9.78 -21.30 -3.17
CA GLU A 123 8.92 -21.62 -2.04
C GLU A 123 9.71 -21.97 -0.77
N GLY A 124 10.79 -22.77 -0.93
CA GLY A 124 11.62 -23.25 0.17
C GLY A 124 12.73 -22.29 0.61
N PHE A 125 12.91 -21.14 -0.05
CA PHE A 125 13.95 -20.18 0.30
C PHE A 125 13.56 -19.34 1.51
N TYR A 126 14.56 -18.96 2.30
CA TYR A 126 14.39 -17.98 3.39
C TYR A 126 14.58 -16.55 2.87
N PRO A 127 14.00 -15.54 3.55
CA PRO A 127 14.18 -14.14 3.16
C PRO A 127 15.64 -13.70 3.01
N SER A 128 16.56 -14.25 3.81
CA SER A 128 17.99 -13.94 3.77
C SER A 128 18.71 -14.48 2.52
N GLU A 129 18.11 -15.40 1.79
CA GLU A 129 18.72 -16.07 0.62
C GLU A 129 18.31 -15.40 -0.71
N ILE A 130 17.47 -14.37 -0.67
CA ILE A 130 16.92 -13.72 -1.85
C ILE A 130 17.18 -12.21 -1.85
N SER A 131 17.10 -11.57 -3.01
CA SER A 131 17.29 -10.13 -3.16
C SER A 131 16.19 -9.32 -2.47
N GLY A 132 16.47 -8.04 -2.14
CA GLY A 132 15.48 -7.14 -1.54
C GLY A 132 14.22 -6.98 -2.41
N GLY A 133 14.35 -6.95 -3.73
CA GLY A 133 13.21 -6.93 -4.65
C GLY A 133 12.39 -8.22 -4.60
N MET A 134 13.03 -9.38 -4.45
CA MET A 134 12.33 -10.65 -4.24
C MET A 134 11.62 -10.69 -2.89
N GLN A 135 12.24 -10.16 -1.83
CA GLN A 135 11.61 -10.06 -0.50
C GLN A 135 10.33 -9.22 -0.56
N LYS A 136 10.35 -8.08 -1.26
CA LYS A 136 9.15 -7.24 -1.44
C LYS A 136 8.05 -7.98 -2.22
N ARG A 137 8.40 -8.69 -3.28
CA ARG A 137 7.44 -9.50 -4.05
C ARG A 137 6.87 -10.66 -3.22
N ALA A 138 7.68 -11.31 -2.39
CA ALA A 138 7.17 -12.33 -1.45
C ALA A 138 6.27 -11.72 -0.37
N GLY A 139 6.61 -10.53 0.15
CA GLY A 139 5.75 -9.76 1.04
C GLY A 139 4.41 -9.41 0.40
N LEU A 140 4.42 -9.08 -0.90
CA LEU A 140 3.21 -8.84 -1.68
C LEU A 140 2.38 -10.13 -1.85
N ALA A 141 3.02 -11.28 -2.15
CA ALA A 141 2.33 -12.57 -2.20
C ALA A 141 1.62 -12.89 -0.88
N ARG A 142 2.28 -12.64 0.25
CA ARG A 142 1.66 -12.79 1.58
C ARG A 142 0.51 -11.81 1.79
N ALA A 143 0.66 -10.55 1.39
CA ALA A 143 -0.40 -9.55 1.51
C ALA A 143 -1.65 -9.94 0.71
N MET A 144 -1.47 -10.66 -0.41
CA MET A 144 -2.56 -11.15 -1.27
C MET A 144 -3.12 -12.52 -0.88
N ALA A 145 -2.59 -13.17 0.16
CA ALA A 145 -2.93 -14.57 0.47
C ALA A 145 -4.44 -14.81 0.67
N LEU A 146 -5.14 -13.85 1.28
CA LEU A 146 -6.58 -13.90 1.56
C LEU A 146 -7.46 -13.26 0.47
N ASP A 147 -6.93 -12.96 -0.71
CA ASP A 147 -7.64 -12.24 -1.79
C ASP A 147 -8.30 -10.94 -1.30
N PRO A 148 -7.52 -10.00 -0.75
CA PRO A 148 -8.03 -8.78 -0.14
C PRO A 148 -8.68 -7.86 -1.18
N GLU A 149 -9.72 -7.12 -0.76
CA GLU A 149 -10.35 -6.09 -1.60
C GLU A 149 -9.52 -4.80 -1.66
N VAL A 150 -8.73 -4.55 -0.63
CA VAL A 150 -7.88 -3.34 -0.53
C VAL A 150 -6.45 -3.72 -0.17
N LEU A 151 -5.50 -3.28 -0.98
CA LEU A 151 -4.07 -3.44 -0.75
C LEU A 151 -3.46 -2.11 -0.29
N PHE A 152 -2.72 -2.13 0.82
CA PHE A 152 -2.01 -0.98 1.36
C PHE A 152 -0.51 -1.18 1.24
N PHE A 153 0.18 -0.27 0.57
CA PHE A 153 1.62 -0.34 0.34
C PHE A 153 2.32 0.89 0.95
N ASP A 154 3.25 0.65 1.86
CA ASP A 154 4.08 1.70 2.47
C ASP A 154 5.46 1.70 1.83
N GLU A 155 5.74 2.69 0.95
CA GLU A 155 6.99 2.87 0.21
C GLU A 155 7.47 1.58 -0.50
N PRO A 156 6.64 0.97 -1.37
CA PRO A 156 6.91 -0.37 -1.91
C PRO A 156 8.18 -0.41 -2.77
N SER A 157 8.51 0.64 -3.52
CA SER A 157 9.69 0.73 -4.39
C SER A 157 10.95 1.24 -3.70
N ALA A 158 10.84 1.74 -2.45
CA ALA A 158 11.98 2.31 -1.74
C ALA A 158 13.18 1.35 -1.63
N GLY A 159 14.38 1.81 -2.03
CA GLY A 159 15.61 1.02 -1.99
C GLY A 159 15.73 -0.05 -3.09
N LEU A 160 14.83 -0.08 -4.06
CA LEU A 160 14.97 -0.89 -5.26
C LEU A 160 15.74 -0.12 -6.33
N ASP A 161 16.44 -0.87 -7.20
CA ASP A 161 16.95 -0.31 -8.45
C ASP A 161 15.77 0.04 -9.40
N PRO A 162 15.98 0.94 -10.39
CA PRO A 162 14.90 1.39 -11.26
C PRO A 162 14.19 0.27 -12.04
N VAL A 163 14.90 -0.80 -12.41
CA VAL A 163 14.31 -1.94 -13.14
C VAL A 163 13.40 -2.74 -12.21
N SER A 164 13.85 -3.01 -10.99
CA SER A 164 13.08 -3.72 -9.99
C SER A 164 11.87 -2.92 -9.53
N ALA A 165 12.00 -1.59 -9.38
CA ALA A 165 10.89 -0.69 -9.05
C ALA A 165 9.82 -0.72 -10.15
N LYS A 166 10.22 -0.58 -11.43
CA LYS A 166 9.30 -0.69 -12.56
C LYS A 166 8.57 -2.03 -12.61
N ARG A 167 9.27 -3.15 -12.39
CA ARG A 167 8.63 -4.48 -12.34
C ARG A 167 7.59 -4.58 -11.24
N LEU A 168 7.82 -3.94 -10.09
CA LEU A 168 6.86 -3.89 -9.00
C LEU A 168 5.65 -3.03 -9.38
N ASP A 169 5.86 -1.90 -10.05
CA ASP A 169 4.79 -1.04 -10.56
C ASP A 169 3.93 -1.78 -11.59
N ASP A 170 4.56 -2.47 -12.57
CA ASP A 170 3.85 -3.29 -13.56
C ASP A 170 3.01 -4.40 -12.88
N LEU A 171 3.55 -5.02 -11.82
CA LEU A 171 2.83 -6.02 -11.03
C LEU A 171 1.63 -5.42 -10.29
N ILE A 172 1.76 -4.22 -9.71
CA ILE A 172 0.66 -3.51 -9.05
C ILE A 172 -0.49 -3.25 -10.03
N LEU A 173 -0.16 -2.79 -11.26
CA LEU A 173 -1.15 -2.60 -12.32
C LEU A 173 -1.85 -3.91 -12.68
N GLN A 174 -1.09 -5.00 -12.87
CA GLN A 174 -1.66 -6.32 -13.18
C GLN A 174 -2.61 -6.81 -12.08
N LEU A 175 -2.25 -6.60 -10.81
CA LEU A 175 -3.10 -7.01 -9.68
C LEU A 175 -4.42 -6.22 -9.64
N ARG A 176 -4.38 -4.90 -9.85
CA ARG A 176 -5.60 -4.10 -9.98
C ARG A 176 -6.47 -4.63 -11.11
N ASP A 177 -5.90 -4.78 -12.31
CA ASP A 177 -6.66 -5.14 -13.52
C ASP A 177 -7.21 -6.58 -13.49
N SER A 178 -6.46 -7.51 -12.85
CA SER A 178 -6.85 -8.92 -12.83
C SER A 178 -7.76 -9.28 -11.65
N LEU A 179 -7.60 -8.60 -10.51
CA LEU A 179 -8.31 -8.91 -9.27
C LEU A 179 -9.40 -7.89 -8.92
N GLY A 180 -9.49 -6.76 -9.64
CA GLY A 180 -10.36 -5.65 -9.28
C GLY A 180 -10.01 -5.03 -7.92
N ALA A 181 -8.74 -5.16 -7.48
CA ALA A 181 -8.30 -4.69 -6.18
C ALA A 181 -8.16 -3.16 -6.15
N THR A 182 -8.58 -2.54 -5.06
CA THR A 182 -8.25 -1.15 -4.75
C THR A 182 -6.88 -1.12 -4.10
N VAL A 183 -5.99 -0.25 -4.58
CA VAL A 183 -4.62 -0.15 -4.07
C VAL A 183 -4.37 1.24 -3.49
N VAL A 184 -3.85 1.30 -2.27
CA VAL A 184 -3.44 2.55 -1.61
C VAL A 184 -1.93 2.51 -1.43
N VAL A 185 -1.23 3.45 -2.07
CA VAL A 185 0.25 3.49 -2.07
C VAL A 185 0.72 4.75 -1.38
N VAL A 186 1.47 4.60 -0.31
CA VAL A 186 2.27 5.68 0.27
C VAL A 186 3.61 5.70 -0.45
N THR A 187 3.92 6.77 -1.16
CA THR A 187 5.22 6.91 -1.82
C THR A 187 5.59 8.38 -2.08
N HIS A 188 6.87 8.62 -2.26
CA HIS A 188 7.43 9.87 -2.77
C HIS A 188 8.20 9.67 -4.08
N GLU A 189 8.22 8.45 -4.61
CA GLU A 189 8.86 8.08 -5.88
C GLU A 189 8.01 8.55 -7.06
N LEU A 190 8.44 9.64 -7.70
CA LEU A 190 7.67 10.29 -8.76
C LEU A 190 7.45 9.40 -9.98
N ALA A 191 8.43 8.55 -10.31
CA ALA A 191 8.29 7.59 -11.41
C ALA A 191 7.08 6.66 -11.20
N SER A 192 6.95 6.08 -10.00
CA SER A 192 5.81 5.24 -9.63
C SER A 192 4.51 6.04 -9.55
N ILE A 193 4.53 7.25 -8.95
CA ILE A 193 3.34 8.11 -8.84
C ILE A 193 2.69 8.31 -10.22
N PHE A 194 3.49 8.68 -11.24
CA PHE A 194 2.99 8.92 -12.58
C PHE A 194 2.71 7.66 -13.39
N ALA A 195 3.39 6.55 -13.07
CA ALA A 195 3.23 5.30 -13.80
C ALA A 195 1.95 4.55 -13.41
N ILE A 196 1.59 4.55 -12.12
CA ILE A 196 0.51 3.71 -11.63
C ILE A 196 -0.66 4.48 -11.01
N GLY A 197 -0.45 5.70 -10.49
CA GLY A 197 -1.50 6.47 -9.80
C GLY A 197 -2.55 7.02 -10.76
N ASN A 198 -3.83 6.72 -10.48
CA ASN A 198 -4.96 7.32 -11.18
C ASN A 198 -5.75 8.29 -10.29
N ASN A 199 -5.48 8.28 -8.99
CA ASN A 199 -6.03 9.22 -8.02
C ASN A 199 -5.02 9.41 -6.89
N SER A 200 -5.07 10.55 -6.17
CA SER A 200 -4.08 10.85 -5.14
C SER A 200 -4.56 11.89 -4.14
N VAL A 201 -3.84 11.98 -3.01
CA VAL A 201 -3.89 13.10 -2.08
C VAL A 201 -2.49 13.65 -1.83
N PHE A 202 -2.33 14.97 -1.95
CA PHE A 202 -1.08 15.66 -1.59
C PHE A 202 -1.16 16.21 -0.17
N LEU A 203 -0.27 15.74 0.72
CA LEU A 203 -0.18 16.16 2.11
C LEU A 203 0.94 17.20 2.28
N ASP A 204 0.62 18.34 2.92
CA ASP A 204 1.58 19.41 3.19
C ASP A 204 1.94 19.47 4.69
N PRO A 205 3.23 19.30 5.05
CA PRO A 205 3.66 19.33 6.45
C PRO A 205 3.59 20.73 7.10
N GLU A 206 3.64 21.81 6.31
CA GLU A 206 3.63 23.17 6.83
C GLU A 206 2.22 23.60 7.26
N THR A 207 1.23 23.42 6.40
CA THR A 207 -0.18 23.71 6.71
C THR A 207 -0.83 22.61 7.53
N ARG A 208 -0.21 21.43 7.57
CA ARG A 208 -0.69 20.22 8.24
C ARG A 208 -2.07 19.79 7.74
N THR A 209 -2.28 19.88 6.44
CA THR A 209 -3.53 19.46 5.78
C THR A 209 -3.24 18.90 4.39
N MET A 210 -4.27 18.46 3.69
CA MET A 210 -4.19 18.16 2.28
C MET A 210 -4.34 19.44 1.44
N LEU A 211 -3.58 19.56 0.35
CA LEU A 211 -3.67 20.69 -0.58
C LEU A 211 -4.42 20.35 -1.85
N ALA A 212 -4.38 19.09 -2.29
CA ALA A 212 -5.08 18.64 -3.48
C ALA A 212 -5.47 17.17 -3.40
N VAL A 213 -6.49 16.82 -4.16
CA VAL A 213 -6.93 15.44 -4.45
C VAL A 213 -7.16 15.32 -5.95
N GLY A 214 -6.77 14.20 -6.57
CA GLY A 214 -7.03 13.92 -7.98
C GLY A 214 -5.90 13.13 -8.65
N ASP A 215 -6.03 12.93 -9.95
CA ASP A 215 -5.03 12.26 -10.78
C ASP A 215 -3.71 13.04 -10.74
N PRO A 216 -2.57 12.42 -10.39
CA PRO A 216 -1.26 13.08 -10.34
C PRO A 216 -0.86 13.75 -11.66
N ASN A 217 -1.20 13.15 -12.80
CA ASN A 217 -0.90 13.71 -14.13
C ASN A 217 -1.73 14.98 -14.41
N LEU A 218 -2.98 15.02 -13.97
CA LEU A 218 -3.83 16.21 -14.06
C LEU A 218 -3.37 17.28 -13.06
N LEU A 219 -3.01 16.89 -11.84
CA LEU A 219 -2.46 17.83 -10.86
C LEU A 219 -1.17 18.49 -11.35
N LEU A 220 -0.30 17.77 -12.06
CA LEU A 220 0.91 18.34 -12.66
C LEU A 220 0.58 19.40 -13.73
N LYS A 221 -0.49 19.19 -14.51
CA LYS A 221 -0.84 20.07 -15.64
C LYS A 221 -1.68 21.29 -15.23
N GLU A 222 -2.62 21.08 -14.31
CA GLU A 222 -3.71 22.02 -14.06
C GLU A 222 -3.64 22.70 -12.70
N ASN A 223 -2.96 22.09 -11.71
CA ASN A 223 -2.84 22.69 -10.40
C ASN A 223 -1.75 23.78 -10.38
N HIS A 224 -2.06 24.94 -9.82
CA HIS A 224 -1.16 26.10 -9.78
C HIS A 224 -0.50 26.33 -8.42
N ASP A 225 -0.75 25.47 -7.42
CA ASP A 225 -0.10 25.58 -6.14
C ASP A 225 1.42 25.32 -6.27
N PRO A 226 2.28 26.27 -5.87
CA PRO A 226 3.73 26.15 -6.05
C PRO A 226 4.32 24.92 -5.35
N LYS A 227 3.76 24.50 -4.20
CA LYS A 227 4.26 23.33 -3.46
C LYS A 227 4.01 22.04 -4.23
N ILE A 228 2.81 21.90 -4.78
CA ILE A 228 2.42 20.75 -5.60
C ILE A 228 3.28 20.71 -6.86
N GLN A 229 3.40 21.85 -7.56
CA GLN A 229 4.21 21.96 -8.77
C GLN A 229 5.69 21.64 -8.51
N ASN A 230 6.27 22.21 -7.43
CA ASN A 230 7.66 21.93 -7.05
C ASN A 230 7.89 20.46 -6.69
N PHE A 231 6.92 19.79 -6.07
CA PHE A 231 7.00 18.38 -5.77
C PHE A 231 6.92 17.53 -7.05
N LEU A 232 5.89 17.73 -7.86
CA LEU A 232 5.63 16.89 -9.04
C LEU A 232 6.63 17.13 -10.19
N ARG A 233 7.14 18.36 -10.37
CA ARG A 233 8.11 18.69 -11.43
C ARG A 233 9.51 18.13 -11.18
N ARG A 234 9.89 17.82 -9.95
CA ARG A 234 11.20 17.18 -9.68
C ARG A 234 11.38 15.87 -10.44
N GLY A 235 10.28 15.12 -10.70
CA GLY A 235 10.33 13.92 -11.52
C GLY A 235 10.13 14.17 -13.02
N ALA A 236 9.61 15.34 -13.43
CA ALA A 236 9.45 15.68 -14.85
C ALA A 236 10.75 16.21 -15.48
N ALA A 237 11.70 16.69 -14.66
CA ALA A 237 12.99 17.22 -15.13
C ALA A 237 14.01 16.11 -15.50
N GLU A 238 13.72 14.85 -15.21
CA GLU A 238 14.62 13.71 -15.50
C GLU A 238 14.22 12.90 -16.75
N LYS A 239 13.34 13.43 -17.62
CA LYS A 239 13.15 12.83 -18.96
C LYS A 239 14.05 13.55 -19.96
N PRO A 240 15.12 12.88 -20.48
CA PRO A 240 15.90 13.40 -21.59
C PRO A 240 15.10 13.47 -22.87
#